data_12b1bf7c8dc387a6af603fb63291d35d
#
_entry.id   12b1bf7c8dc387a6af603fb63291d35d
#
_cell.length_a   1.000
_cell.length_b   1.000
_cell.length_c   1.000
_cell.angle_alpha   90.00
_cell.angle_beta   90.00
_cell.angle_gamma   90.00
#
_symmetry.space_group_name_H-M   'P 1'
#
loop_
_entity.id
_entity.type
_entity.pdbx_description
1 polymer ?
#
loop_
_entity_poly.entity_id
_entity_poly.type
_entity_poly.pdbx_seq_one_letter_code
_entity_poly.pdbx_strand_id
1 'polypeptide(L)'
;MALRLGFIGIVTRDMSASLTFYRLLGAAVPERSDEPHVDTSLEDGTVLAWDTIDLIRRLDPGYESPSGGHRIALAFDQGTVNAVDATYARLTGAGYEGRTKPWDAPWGQRYATVLDPDGNSVDLFAALEN
;
A
#
# COMPACT_ATOMS: atom_id res chain seq x y z
N MET A 1 -15.30 22.34 -11.82
CA MET A 1 -15.39 21.13 -10.97
C MET A 1 -14.02 20.84 -10.35
N ALA A 2 -13.98 20.58 -9.05
CA ALA A 2 -12.72 20.23 -8.38
C ALA A 2 -12.30 18.80 -8.78
N LEU A 3 -10.99 18.59 -8.88
CA LEU A 3 -10.44 17.27 -9.14
C LEU A 3 -10.70 16.35 -7.95
N ARG A 4 -11.16 15.13 -8.21
CA ARG A 4 -11.44 14.13 -7.17
C ARG A 4 -10.69 12.84 -7.48
N LEU A 5 -10.07 12.29 -6.46
CA LEU A 5 -9.45 10.97 -6.59
C LEU A 5 -10.54 9.90 -6.38
N GLY A 6 -10.84 9.13 -7.43
CA GLY A 6 -11.87 8.10 -7.35
C GLY A 6 -11.35 6.83 -6.68
N PHE A 7 -10.24 6.32 -7.16
CA PHE A 7 -9.61 5.14 -6.54
C PHE A 7 -8.13 5.08 -6.93
N ILE A 8 -7.40 4.27 -6.18
CA ILE A 8 -6.01 3.93 -6.47
C ILE A 8 -5.99 2.47 -6.87
N GLY A 9 -5.51 2.19 -8.08
CA GLY A 9 -5.42 0.83 -8.61
C GLY A 9 -4.05 0.24 -8.41
N ILE A 10 -3.99 -0.96 -7.87
CA ILE A 10 -2.77 -1.73 -7.63
C ILE A 10 -2.82 -2.94 -8.53
N VAL A 11 -1.85 -3.07 -9.43
CA VAL A 11 -1.72 -4.24 -10.29
C VAL A 11 -0.85 -5.25 -9.57
N THR A 12 -1.34 -6.48 -9.43
CA THR A 12 -0.63 -7.50 -8.66
C THR A 12 -0.43 -8.78 -9.44
N ARG A 13 0.73 -9.39 -9.22
CA ARG A 13 1.03 -10.72 -9.76
C ARG A 13 0.36 -11.84 -8.97
N ASP A 14 0.00 -11.54 -7.72
CA ASP A 14 -0.56 -12.52 -6.80
C ASP A 14 -1.58 -11.83 -5.90
N MET A 15 -2.86 -12.00 -6.22
CA MET A 15 -3.94 -11.34 -5.50
C MET A 15 -3.93 -11.71 -4.01
N SER A 16 -3.75 -12.99 -3.70
CA SER A 16 -3.74 -13.45 -2.32
C SER A 16 -2.62 -12.79 -1.51
N ALA A 17 -1.43 -12.72 -2.07
CA ALA A 17 -0.27 -12.11 -1.40
C ALA A 17 -0.50 -10.61 -1.18
N SER A 18 -1.01 -9.92 -2.19
CA SER A 18 -1.26 -8.49 -2.09
C SER A 18 -2.33 -8.17 -1.04
N LEU A 19 -3.46 -8.88 -1.08
CA LEU A 19 -4.53 -8.67 -0.12
C LEU A 19 -4.07 -8.98 1.31
N THR A 20 -3.26 -10.01 1.49
CA THR A 20 -2.71 -10.36 2.81
C THR A 20 -1.85 -9.23 3.37
N PHE A 21 -1.00 -8.63 2.52
CA PHE A 21 -0.17 -7.50 2.93
C PHE A 21 -1.04 -6.32 3.38
N TYR A 22 -1.99 -5.90 2.56
CA TYR A 22 -2.80 -4.73 2.86
C TYR A 22 -3.76 -4.96 4.03
N ARG A 23 -4.20 -6.20 4.24
CA ARG A 23 -4.95 -6.57 5.46
C ARG A 23 -4.08 -6.42 6.70
N LEU A 24 -2.83 -6.88 6.64
CA LEU A 24 -1.90 -6.76 7.76
C LEU A 24 -1.52 -5.30 8.02
N LEU A 25 -1.47 -4.47 6.97
CA LEU A 25 -1.28 -3.04 7.09
C LEU A 25 -2.42 -2.37 7.87
N GLY A 26 -3.63 -2.91 7.77
CA GLY A 26 -4.80 -2.41 8.50
C GLY A 26 -6.01 -2.11 7.62
N ALA A 27 -5.94 -2.36 6.32
CA ALA A 27 -7.08 -2.15 5.43
C ALA A 27 -8.13 -3.27 5.64
N ALA A 28 -9.40 -2.89 5.61
CA ALA A 28 -10.51 -3.85 5.72
C ALA A 28 -10.74 -4.54 4.37
N VAL A 29 -9.82 -5.43 4.01
CA VAL A 29 -9.80 -6.09 2.71
C VAL A 29 -10.68 -7.34 2.74
N PRO A 30 -11.63 -7.50 1.78
CA PRO A 30 -12.42 -8.71 1.69
C PRO A 30 -11.57 -9.92 1.28
N GLU A 31 -12.00 -11.12 1.69
CA GLU A 31 -11.31 -12.36 1.35
C GLU A 31 -11.82 -12.89 0.02
N ARG A 32 -11.30 -12.34 -1.07
CA ARG A 32 -11.71 -12.70 -2.44
C ARG A 32 -10.49 -12.87 -3.33
N SER A 33 -9.52 -13.67 -2.87
CA SER A 33 -8.24 -13.83 -3.55
C SER A 33 -8.35 -14.55 -4.89
N ASP A 34 -9.48 -15.19 -5.17
CA ASP A 34 -9.77 -15.88 -6.43
C ASP A 34 -10.39 -14.97 -7.50
N GLU A 35 -10.73 -13.74 -7.14
CA GLU A 35 -11.31 -12.79 -8.10
C GLU A 35 -10.23 -11.96 -8.77
N PRO A 36 -10.43 -11.60 -10.07
CA PRO A 36 -9.43 -10.79 -10.78
C PRO A 36 -9.42 -9.32 -10.38
N HIS A 37 -10.50 -8.83 -9.76
CA HIS A 37 -10.62 -7.47 -9.26
C HIS A 37 -11.21 -7.48 -7.87
N VAL A 38 -10.56 -6.78 -6.94
CA VAL A 38 -11.04 -6.62 -5.57
C VAL A 38 -10.86 -5.16 -5.18
N ASP A 39 -11.79 -4.60 -4.42
CA ASP A 39 -11.62 -3.24 -3.89
C ASP A 39 -12.16 -3.13 -2.47
N THR A 40 -11.75 -2.06 -1.79
CA THR A 40 -12.24 -1.71 -0.47
C THR A 40 -12.18 -0.21 -0.27
N SER A 41 -13.10 0.31 0.55
CA SER A 41 -13.08 1.72 0.92
C SER A 41 -12.33 1.90 2.24
N LEU A 42 -11.43 2.88 2.29
CA LEU A 42 -10.78 3.30 3.51
C LEU A 42 -11.72 4.21 4.31
N GLU A 43 -11.39 4.47 5.57
CA GLU A 43 -12.22 5.32 6.45
C GLU A 43 -12.46 6.72 5.87
N ASP A 44 -11.46 7.27 5.17
CA ASP A 44 -11.56 8.60 4.57
C ASP A 44 -12.32 8.63 3.25
N GLY A 45 -12.84 7.49 2.81
CA GLY A 45 -13.58 7.36 1.57
C GLY A 45 -12.72 7.05 0.34
N THR A 46 -11.41 7.05 0.45
CA THR A 46 -10.53 6.62 -0.64
C THR A 46 -10.72 5.13 -0.90
N VAL A 47 -10.81 4.75 -2.17
CA VAL A 47 -10.94 3.35 -2.56
C VAL A 47 -9.58 2.81 -2.99
N LEU A 48 -9.19 1.68 -2.43
CA LEU A 48 -8.08 0.88 -2.95
C LEU A 48 -8.65 -0.26 -3.77
N ALA A 49 -8.10 -0.46 -4.97
CA ALA A 49 -8.51 -1.53 -5.86
C ALA A 49 -7.30 -2.35 -6.28
N TRP A 50 -7.50 -3.65 -6.42
CA TRP A 50 -6.46 -4.58 -6.86
C TRP A 50 -6.95 -5.28 -8.11
N ASP A 51 -6.09 -5.34 -9.13
CA ASP A 51 -6.36 -6.05 -10.37
C ASP A 51 -5.22 -7.00 -10.66
N THR A 52 -5.53 -8.21 -11.09
CA THR A 52 -4.50 -9.13 -11.52
C THR A 52 -3.87 -8.66 -12.84
N ILE A 53 -2.63 -9.06 -13.06
CA ILE A 53 -1.94 -8.77 -14.34
C ILE A 53 -2.76 -9.33 -15.51
N ASP A 54 -3.35 -10.51 -15.35
CA ASP A 54 -4.15 -11.11 -16.41
C ASP A 54 -5.36 -10.24 -16.78
N LEU A 55 -6.05 -9.68 -15.79
CA LEU A 55 -7.15 -8.76 -16.07
C LEU A 55 -6.65 -7.51 -16.80
N ILE A 56 -5.56 -6.93 -16.31
CA ILE A 56 -5.00 -5.71 -16.91
C ILE A 56 -4.58 -5.97 -18.36
N ARG A 57 -3.98 -7.12 -18.66
CA ARG A 57 -3.59 -7.46 -20.03
C ARG A 57 -4.77 -7.68 -20.97
N ARG A 58 -5.92 -8.09 -20.43
CA ARG A 58 -7.14 -8.18 -21.23
C ARG A 58 -7.68 -6.79 -21.58
N LEU A 59 -7.50 -5.81 -20.69
CA LEU A 59 -7.93 -4.44 -20.91
C LEU A 59 -6.91 -3.64 -21.73
N ASP A 60 -5.65 -3.95 -21.55
CA ASP A 60 -4.52 -3.29 -22.21
C ASP A 60 -3.51 -4.35 -22.65
N PRO A 61 -3.67 -4.90 -23.88
CA PRO A 61 -2.78 -5.96 -24.36
C PRO A 61 -1.31 -5.58 -24.43
N GLY A 62 -0.99 -4.29 -24.45
CA GLY A 62 0.40 -3.81 -24.44
C GLY A 62 1.00 -3.66 -23.06
N TYR A 63 0.28 -4.01 -22.01
CA TYR A 63 0.76 -3.82 -20.64
C TYR A 63 2.01 -4.67 -20.38
N GLU A 64 3.05 -4.02 -19.89
CA GLU A 64 4.26 -4.67 -19.39
C GLU A 64 4.47 -4.26 -17.94
N SER A 65 4.80 -5.24 -17.07
CA SER A 65 5.08 -4.94 -15.68
C SER A 65 6.25 -3.96 -15.57
N PRO A 66 6.11 -2.88 -14.82
CA PRO A 66 7.19 -1.91 -14.69
C PRO A 66 8.41 -2.50 -13.97
N SER A 67 9.56 -1.95 -14.24
CA SER A 67 10.81 -2.33 -13.59
C SER A 67 11.53 -1.08 -13.10
N GLY A 68 12.52 -1.27 -12.22
CA GLY A 68 13.23 -0.17 -11.60
C GLY A 68 12.58 0.29 -10.30
N GLY A 69 12.90 1.50 -9.87
CA GLY A 69 12.33 2.05 -8.64
C GLY A 69 10.91 2.56 -8.82
N HIS A 70 10.23 2.76 -7.72
CA HIS A 70 8.88 3.33 -7.75
C HIS A 70 8.91 4.80 -8.17
N ARG A 71 7.81 5.26 -8.74
CA ARG A 71 7.62 6.68 -9.09
C ARG A 71 6.50 7.31 -8.27
N ILE A 72 5.63 6.49 -7.71
CA ILE A 72 4.53 6.90 -6.83
C ILE A 72 4.61 6.03 -5.60
N ALA A 73 4.45 6.63 -4.43
CA ALA A 73 4.37 5.92 -3.16
C ALA A 73 2.97 6.13 -2.57
N LEU A 74 2.49 5.14 -1.85
CA LEU A 74 1.27 5.27 -1.06
C LEU A 74 1.69 5.53 0.37
N ALA A 75 1.23 6.64 0.96
CA ALA A 75 1.56 6.99 2.33
C ALA A 75 0.29 6.92 3.19
N PHE A 76 0.38 6.16 4.27
CA PHE A 76 -0.74 5.94 5.18
C PHE A 76 -0.45 6.58 6.53
N ASP A 77 -1.34 7.48 6.95
CA ASP A 77 -1.25 8.14 8.25
C ASP A 77 -1.61 7.13 9.34
N GLN A 78 -0.66 6.85 10.22
CA GLN A 78 -0.85 5.90 11.32
C GLN A 78 -1.46 6.55 12.56
N GLY A 79 -1.57 7.86 12.58
CA GLY A 79 -2.16 8.60 13.69
C GLY A 79 -1.19 8.94 14.81
N THR A 80 -0.33 8.03 15.23
CA THR A 80 0.65 8.25 16.29
C THR A 80 2.03 7.71 15.92
N VAL A 81 3.06 8.27 16.54
CA VAL A 81 4.44 7.80 16.39
C VAL A 81 4.56 6.32 16.74
N ASN A 82 3.94 5.91 17.86
CA ASN A 82 3.98 4.51 18.28
C ASN A 82 3.31 3.57 17.28
N ALA A 83 2.27 4.03 16.60
CA ALA A 83 1.59 3.23 15.59
C ALA A 83 2.46 3.04 14.34
N VAL A 84 3.28 4.03 13.96
CA VAL A 84 4.26 3.86 12.88
C VAL A 84 5.22 2.73 13.22
N ASP A 85 5.80 2.78 14.40
CA ASP A 85 6.77 1.78 14.85
C ASP A 85 6.12 0.38 14.91
N ALA A 86 4.91 0.29 15.46
CA ALA A 86 4.19 -0.97 15.61
C ALA A 86 3.82 -1.59 14.26
N THR A 87 3.32 -0.77 13.33
CA THR A 87 2.95 -1.26 12.00
C THR A 87 4.19 -1.72 11.23
N TYR A 88 5.28 -0.95 11.29
CA TYR A 88 6.53 -1.35 10.66
C TYR A 88 7.02 -2.69 11.21
N ALA A 89 7.03 -2.85 12.53
CA ALA A 89 7.46 -4.10 13.17
C ALA A 89 6.56 -5.28 12.78
N ARG A 90 5.25 -5.06 12.70
CA ARG A 90 4.31 -6.11 12.31
C ARG A 90 4.53 -6.57 10.86
N LEU A 91 4.74 -5.64 9.96
CA LEU A 91 4.94 -5.96 8.55
C LEU A 91 6.29 -6.64 8.33
N THR A 92 7.37 -6.10 8.87
CA THR A 92 8.71 -6.69 8.71
C THR A 92 8.83 -8.01 9.45
N GLY A 93 8.15 -8.14 10.59
CA GLY A 93 8.09 -9.40 11.33
C GLY A 93 7.36 -10.50 10.58
N ALA A 94 6.45 -10.14 9.67
CA ALA A 94 5.76 -11.09 8.80
C ALA A 94 6.55 -11.42 7.53
N GLY A 95 7.75 -10.85 7.36
CA GLY A 95 8.64 -11.17 6.25
C GLY A 95 8.64 -10.15 5.11
N TYR A 96 7.90 -9.05 5.22
CA TYR A 96 7.92 -8.02 4.18
C TYR A 96 9.17 -7.16 4.29
N GLU A 97 9.60 -6.62 3.14
CA GLU A 97 10.85 -5.88 3.09
C GLU A 97 10.69 -4.48 3.69
N GLY A 98 11.45 -4.19 4.77
CA GLY A 98 11.56 -2.85 5.31
C GLY A 98 12.62 -2.08 4.53
N ARG A 99 12.23 -1.00 3.90
CA ARG A 99 13.12 -0.18 3.08
C ARG A 99 13.78 0.92 3.90
N THR A 100 13.01 1.57 4.76
CA THR A 100 13.49 2.62 5.67
C THR A 100 12.88 2.39 7.03
N LYS A 101 13.73 2.20 8.04
CA LYS A 101 13.27 2.04 9.42
C LYS A 101 12.61 3.32 9.91
N PRO A 102 11.68 3.21 10.89
CA PRO A 102 11.08 4.41 11.47
C PRO A 102 12.14 5.39 11.97
N TRP A 103 11.97 6.67 11.60
CA TRP A 103 12.88 7.73 12.01
C TRP A 103 12.12 9.05 12.08
N ASP A 104 12.69 10.00 12.79
CA ASP A 104 12.10 11.33 12.91
C ASP A 104 12.59 12.19 11.76
N ALA A 105 11.75 12.33 10.75
CA ALA A 105 12.10 13.05 9.55
C ALA A 105 12.13 14.56 9.80
N PRO A 106 13.01 15.29 9.10
CA PRO A 106 13.17 16.73 9.35
C PRO A 106 11.95 17.57 8.99
N TRP A 107 10.97 17.00 8.27
CA TRP A 107 9.73 17.70 7.94
C TRP A 107 8.63 17.50 8.98
N GLY A 108 8.95 16.98 10.18
CA GLY A 108 8.01 16.94 11.30
C GLY A 108 7.17 15.69 11.40
N GLN A 109 7.62 14.57 10.88
CA GLN A 109 6.90 13.30 10.91
C GLN A 109 7.81 12.15 11.32
N ARG A 110 7.25 11.19 12.07
CA ARG A 110 7.83 9.85 12.15
C ARG A 110 7.49 9.16 10.83
N TYR A 111 8.50 8.61 10.16
CA TYR A 111 8.34 8.11 8.82
C TYR A 111 9.03 6.77 8.65
N ALA A 112 8.42 5.88 7.89
CA ALA A 112 9.00 4.57 7.57
C ALA A 112 8.51 4.13 6.20
N THR A 113 9.23 3.22 5.55
CA THR A 113 8.85 2.68 4.25
C THR A 113 8.99 1.17 4.25
N VAL A 114 7.96 0.49 3.75
CA VAL A 114 7.92 -0.95 3.54
C VAL A 114 7.52 -1.19 2.08
N LEU A 115 7.99 -2.28 1.48
CA LEU A 115 7.55 -2.65 0.14
C LEU A 115 6.42 -3.67 0.22
N ASP A 116 5.40 -3.51 -0.63
CA ASP A 116 4.37 -4.52 -0.76
C ASP A 116 4.89 -5.71 -1.60
N PRO A 117 4.12 -6.81 -1.75
CA PRO A 117 4.61 -7.99 -2.48
C PRO A 117 4.99 -7.75 -3.93
N ASP A 118 4.48 -6.69 -4.55
CA ASP A 118 4.80 -6.34 -5.93
C ASP A 118 5.91 -5.30 -6.03
N GLY A 119 6.50 -4.90 -4.90
CA GLY A 119 7.58 -3.91 -4.87
C GLY A 119 7.11 -2.47 -4.82
N ASN A 120 5.82 -2.22 -4.59
CA ASN A 120 5.32 -0.86 -4.45
C ASN A 120 5.76 -0.27 -3.11
N SER A 121 6.12 1.02 -3.12
CA SER A 121 6.50 1.73 -1.92
C SER A 121 5.26 2.05 -1.08
N VAL A 122 5.27 1.59 0.17
CA VAL A 122 4.21 1.86 1.14
C VAL A 122 4.84 2.61 2.30
N ASP A 123 4.48 3.88 2.44
CA ASP A 123 5.03 4.73 3.47
C ASP A 123 4.08 4.78 4.67
N LEU A 124 4.66 4.79 5.85
CA LEU A 124 3.93 4.88 7.12
C LEU A 124 4.38 6.17 7.79
N PHE A 125 3.43 6.99 8.22
CA PHE A 125 3.82 8.24 8.87
C PHE A 125 2.83 8.64 9.96
N ALA A 126 3.30 9.52 10.82
CA ALA A 126 2.47 10.25 11.78
C ALA A 126 3.19 11.53 12.17
N ALA A 127 2.42 12.56 12.48
CA ALA A 127 2.99 13.81 12.95
C ALA A 127 3.77 13.59 14.25
N LEU A 128 4.94 14.24 14.35
CA LEU A 128 5.67 14.25 15.61
C LEU A 128 4.92 15.14 16.60
N GLU A 129 4.84 14.70 17.86
CA GLU A 129 4.23 15.49 18.91
C GLU A 129 5.22 16.56 19.38
N ASN A 130 4.69 17.73 19.67
CA ASN A 130 5.49 18.83 20.22
C ASN A 130 5.52 18.78 21.74
#